data_4d902144bc6e5b18341b2abc811760e4
#
_entry.id   4d902144bc6e5b18341b2abc811760e4
#
_cell.length_a   1.000
_cell.length_b   1.000
_cell.length_c   1.000
_cell.angle_alpha   90.00
_cell.angle_beta   90.00
_cell.angle_gamma   90.00
#
_symmetry.space_group_name_H-M   'P 1'
#
loop_
_entity.id
_entity.type
_entity.pdbx_description
1 polymer ?
#
loop_
_entity_poly.entity_id
_entity_poly.type
_entity_poly.pdbx_seq_one_letter_code
_entity_poly.pdbx_strand_id
1 'polypeptide(L)'
;HKNIPVNSVGCYVPGGKYPMVASAHMSVITASVAGVKNITASAPPQNGEPHPAIVSAMYYGGAHKILCLGGIQAVASMALGTETISKSDMIVGPGNMFVAEAKRQLYGRVGIDLFAGPTETLVIADNTSDAEICAVDLLGQAEHGPTSPAILLTNSKKLAEETLIEIERQLSILPTADIARNSWKEYGQVIVCESQDEMVKVADNLAFEHVQIMTEDV
;
A
#
# COMPACT_ATOMS: atom_id res chain seq x y z
N HIS A 1 5.02 -0.07 -33.08
CA HIS A 1 4.35 0.44 -31.87
C HIS A 1 4.90 1.83 -31.52
N LYS A 2 4.03 2.71 -31.02
CA LYS A 2 4.41 4.04 -30.54
C LYS A 2 3.75 4.27 -29.18
N ASN A 3 4.53 4.62 -28.18
CA ASN A 3 4.03 5.04 -26.88
C ASN A 3 3.69 6.54 -26.94
N ILE A 4 2.48 6.90 -26.56
CA ILE A 4 2.01 8.28 -26.53
C ILE A 4 1.56 8.56 -25.10
N PRO A 5 2.16 9.55 -24.41
CA PRO A 5 1.72 9.91 -23.06
C PRO A 5 0.32 10.51 -23.07
N VAL A 6 -0.43 10.34 -21.98
CA VAL A 6 -1.65 11.12 -21.73
C VAL A 6 -1.28 12.60 -21.55
N ASN A 7 -2.22 13.52 -21.77
CA ASN A 7 -1.90 14.95 -21.63
C ASN A 7 -1.82 15.40 -20.18
N SER A 8 -2.60 14.80 -19.29
CA SER A 8 -2.68 15.20 -17.89
C SER A 8 -2.87 14.01 -16.95
N VAL A 9 -2.19 14.05 -15.79
CA VAL A 9 -2.27 13.04 -14.73
C VAL A 9 -2.54 13.70 -13.39
N GLY A 10 -3.48 13.15 -12.63
CA GLY A 10 -3.68 13.43 -11.23
C GLY A 10 -2.98 12.37 -10.38
N CYS A 11 -1.94 12.75 -9.66
CA CYS A 11 -1.18 11.86 -8.75
C CYS A 11 -1.74 11.99 -7.34
N TYR A 12 -2.38 10.94 -6.84
CA TYR A 12 -2.80 10.89 -5.45
C TYR A 12 -1.66 10.33 -4.59
N VAL A 13 -1.21 11.10 -3.62
CA VAL A 13 -0.18 10.71 -2.67
C VAL A 13 -0.84 10.48 -1.32
N PRO A 14 -0.84 9.25 -0.79
CA PRO A 14 -1.40 9.00 0.53
C PRO A 14 -0.61 9.74 1.62
N GLY A 15 -1.29 10.03 2.71
CA GLY A 15 -0.70 10.79 3.83
C GLY A 15 -1.71 10.98 4.95
N GLY A 16 -1.46 11.99 5.79
CA GLY A 16 -2.31 12.30 6.94
C GLY A 16 -1.85 11.66 8.24
N LYS A 17 -1.44 10.39 8.20
CA LYS A 17 -0.81 9.71 9.36
C LYS A 17 0.72 9.78 9.28
N TYR A 18 1.28 9.45 8.12
CA TYR A 18 2.72 9.42 7.86
C TYR A 18 3.05 10.19 6.57
N PRO A 19 4.24 10.79 6.47
CA PRO A 19 4.69 11.46 5.25
C PRO A 19 5.16 10.41 4.22
N MET A 20 4.28 10.05 3.29
CA MET A 20 4.53 9.05 2.24
C MET A 20 5.34 9.64 1.09
N VAL A 21 6.59 10.02 1.37
CA VAL A 21 7.51 10.67 0.41
C VAL A 21 7.79 9.78 -0.81
N ALA A 22 7.98 8.48 -0.60
CA ALA A 22 8.21 7.52 -1.67
C ALA A 22 7.04 7.46 -2.67
N SER A 23 5.79 7.52 -2.19
CA SER A 23 4.61 7.52 -3.06
C SER A 23 4.55 8.75 -3.96
N ALA A 24 5.03 9.91 -3.48
CA ALA A 24 5.15 11.11 -4.30
C ALA A 24 6.15 10.89 -5.45
N HIS A 25 7.33 10.34 -5.16
CA HIS A 25 8.33 10.03 -6.18
C HIS A 25 7.82 8.99 -7.18
N MET A 26 7.23 7.90 -6.71
CA MET A 26 6.75 6.81 -7.56
C MET A 26 5.68 7.25 -8.54
N SER A 27 4.78 8.15 -8.16
CA SER A 27 3.71 8.62 -9.04
C SER A 27 4.15 9.80 -9.91
N VAL A 28 4.74 10.84 -9.32
CA VAL A 28 5.04 12.10 -10.03
C VAL A 28 6.22 11.94 -10.99
N ILE A 29 7.31 11.31 -10.56
CA ILE A 29 8.49 11.10 -11.42
C ILE A 29 8.14 10.18 -12.59
N THR A 30 7.39 9.12 -12.35
CA THR A 30 6.94 8.21 -13.41
C THR A 30 6.12 8.94 -14.47
N ALA A 31 5.18 9.79 -14.06
CA ALA A 31 4.41 10.62 -14.98
C ALA A 31 5.30 11.60 -15.76
N SER A 32 6.26 12.25 -15.09
CA SER A 32 7.22 13.18 -15.69
C SER A 32 8.11 12.50 -16.73
N VAL A 33 8.68 11.34 -16.39
CA VAL A 33 9.55 10.55 -17.30
C VAL A 33 8.74 10.01 -18.50
N ALA A 34 7.48 9.65 -18.28
CA ALA A 34 6.57 9.25 -19.36
C ALA A 34 6.23 10.40 -20.35
N GLY A 35 6.62 11.63 -20.03
CA GLY A 35 6.39 12.79 -20.89
C GLY A 35 5.02 13.43 -20.74
N VAL A 36 4.35 13.24 -19.60
CA VAL A 36 3.07 13.88 -19.30
C VAL A 36 3.28 15.39 -19.14
N LYS A 37 2.47 16.20 -19.84
CA LYS A 37 2.63 17.66 -19.85
C LYS A 37 2.06 18.37 -18.63
N ASN A 38 1.00 17.82 -18.04
CA ASN A 38 0.30 18.42 -16.90
C ASN A 38 0.19 17.41 -15.78
N ILE A 39 0.95 17.61 -14.72
CA ILE A 39 0.98 16.74 -13.54
C ILE A 39 0.43 17.52 -12.36
N THR A 40 -0.73 17.11 -11.86
CA THR A 40 -1.33 17.62 -10.62
C THR A 40 -1.14 16.58 -9.53
N ALA A 41 -0.45 16.91 -8.47
CA ALA A 41 -0.27 16.02 -7.32
C ALA A 41 -1.11 16.48 -6.13
N SER A 42 -1.68 15.55 -5.39
CA SER A 42 -2.53 15.84 -4.23
C SER A 42 -2.18 14.96 -3.06
N ALA A 43 -2.04 15.54 -1.87
CA ALA A 43 -1.88 14.81 -0.63
C ALA A 43 -2.77 15.43 0.48
N PRO A 44 -3.29 14.60 1.41
CA PRO A 44 -4.05 15.10 2.53
C PRO A 44 -3.18 15.98 3.45
N PRO A 45 -3.78 16.95 4.14
CA PRO A 45 -3.08 17.70 5.17
C PRO A 45 -2.67 16.78 6.33
N GLN A 46 -1.58 17.13 6.98
CA GLN A 46 -1.17 16.58 8.27
C GLN A 46 -1.28 17.70 9.32
N ASN A 47 -2.07 17.48 10.37
CA ASN A 47 -2.38 18.51 11.37
C ASN A 47 -2.93 19.82 10.77
N GLY A 48 -3.69 19.73 9.69
CA GLY A 48 -4.29 20.89 9.01
C GLY A 48 -3.41 21.59 7.98
N GLU A 49 -2.13 21.18 7.85
CA GLU A 49 -1.14 21.84 7.00
C GLU A 49 -0.53 20.86 5.98
N PRO A 50 -0.04 21.34 4.82
CA PRO A 50 0.72 20.51 3.88
C PRO A 50 2.02 20.05 4.54
N HIS A 51 2.33 18.74 4.43
CA HIS A 51 3.58 18.22 4.98
C HIS A 51 4.79 18.61 4.10
N PRO A 52 5.80 19.33 4.64
CA PRO A 52 6.89 19.91 3.84
C PRO A 52 7.66 18.87 2.99
N ALA A 53 7.95 17.68 3.55
CA ALA A 53 8.67 16.65 2.83
C ALA A 53 7.87 16.10 1.64
N ILE A 54 6.54 15.94 1.78
CA ILE A 54 5.68 15.49 0.68
C ILE A 54 5.61 16.57 -0.40
N VAL A 55 5.41 17.84 -0.03
CA VAL A 55 5.39 18.96 -0.98
C VAL A 55 6.71 19.06 -1.73
N SER A 56 7.85 18.97 -1.02
CA SER A 56 9.17 18.96 -1.65
C SER A 56 9.34 17.80 -2.62
N ALA A 57 8.92 16.59 -2.24
CA ALA A 57 9.00 15.42 -3.09
C ALA A 57 8.16 15.56 -4.37
N MET A 58 6.94 16.07 -4.26
CA MET A 58 6.08 16.36 -5.42
C MET A 58 6.71 17.42 -6.32
N TYR A 59 7.23 18.50 -5.75
CA TYR A 59 7.84 19.61 -6.49
C TYR A 59 9.09 19.15 -7.25
N TYR A 60 10.03 18.51 -6.57
CA TYR A 60 11.25 17.99 -7.20
C TYR A 60 10.97 16.83 -8.15
N GLY A 61 9.89 16.09 -7.97
CA GLY A 61 9.41 15.07 -8.89
C GLY A 61 8.85 15.64 -10.21
N GLY A 62 8.55 16.94 -10.25
CA GLY A 62 8.06 17.61 -11.45
C GLY A 62 6.54 17.85 -11.48
N ALA A 63 5.88 17.89 -10.31
CA ALA A 63 4.48 18.30 -10.25
C ALA A 63 4.31 19.78 -10.63
N HIS A 64 3.40 20.07 -11.55
CA HIS A 64 3.08 21.42 -11.99
C HIS A 64 2.10 22.13 -11.05
N LYS A 65 1.23 21.36 -10.42
CA LYS A 65 0.27 21.84 -9.41
C LYS A 65 0.26 20.88 -8.23
N ILE A 66 0.26 21.43 -7.01
CA ILE A 66 0.20 20.67 -5.77
C ILE A 66 -1.05 21.08 -5.00
N LEU A 67 -1.85 20.10 -4.62
CA LEU A 67 -3.08 20.28 -3.86
C LEU A 67 -2.92 19.72 -2.45
N CYS A 68 -3.26 20.51 -1.44
CA CYS A 68 -3.40 20.02 -0.07
C CYS A 68 -4.84 19.54 0.15
N LEU A 69 -5.13 18.37 -0.40
CA LEU A 69 -6.47 17.77 -0.38
C LEU A 69 -6.32 16.25 -0.38
N GLY A 70 -7.15 15.54 0.39
CA GLY A 70 -7.10 14.09 0.51
C GLY A 70 -8.41 13.41 0.20
N GLY A 71 -8.39 12.07 0.23
CA GLY A 71 -9.58 11.23 0.15
C GLY A 71 -10.33 11.31 -1.17
N ILE A 72 -11.61 11.00 -1.11
CA ILE A 72 -12.56 11.02 -2.24
C ILE A 72 -12.58 12.38 -2.93
N GLN A 73 -12.51 13.46 -2.16
CA GLN A 73 -12.57 14.83 -2.67
C GLN A 73 -11.41 15.15 -3.61
N ALA A 74 -10.19 14.70 -3.26
CA ALA A 74 -9.02 14.87 -4.11
C ALA A 74 -9.16 14.11 -5.43
N VAL A 75 -9.55 12.84 -5.35
CA VAL A 75 -9.75 11.98 -6.54
C VAL A 75 -10.86 12.56 -7.44
N ALA A 76 -11.99 12.89 -6.87
CA ALA A 76 -13.13 13.44 -7.62
C ALA A 76 -12.81 14.79 -8.26
N SER A 77 -12.14 15.71 -7.54
CA SER A 77 -11.79 17.01 -8.08
C SER A 77 -10.77 16.93 -9.23
N MET A 78 -9.78 16.04 -9.14
CA MET A 78 -8.84 15.82 -10.23
C MET A 78 -9.47 15.08 -11.41
N ALA A 79 -10.39 14.14 -11.17
CA ALA A 79 -11.03 13.36 -12.22
C ALA A 79 -12.12 14.14 -12.99
N LEU A 80 -12.91 14.94 -12.31
CA LEU A 80 -14.05 15.66 -12.88
C LEU A 80 -13.70 17.10 -13.25
N GLY A 81 -12.71 17.67 -12.59
CA GLY A 81 -12.41 19.08 -12.63
C GLY A 81 -13.31 19.91 -11.72
N THR A 82 -12.85 21.10 -11.36
CA THR A 82 -13.59 22.11 -10.63
C THR A 82 -13.28 23.47 -11.26
N GLU A 83 -13.82 24.55 -10.71
CA GLU A 83 -13.49 25.91 -11.17
C GLU A 83 -11.97 26.21 -11.13
N THR A 84 -11.25 25.65 -10.15
CA THR A 84 -9.83 25.93 -9.91
C THR A 84 -8.90 24.73 -10.20
N ILE A 85 -9.43 23.52 -10.33
CA ILE A 85 -8.68 22.29 -10.59
C ILE A 85 -9.06 21.76 -11.95
N SER A 86 -8.10 21.75 -12.87
CA SER A 86 -8.30 21.20 -14.21
C SER A 86 -8.50 19.69 -14.17
N LYS A 87 -9.40 19.17 -14.99
CA LYS A 87 -9.62 17.73 -15.16
C LYS A 87 -8.34 17.03 -15.64
N SER A 88 -8.04 15.88 -15.07
CA SER A 88 -6.98 14.99 -15.52
C SER A 88 -7.53 13.89 -16.44
N ASP A 89 -6.69 13.36 -17.32
CA ASP A 89 -7.03 12.24 -18.21
C ASP A 89 -6.86 10.88 -17.49
N MET A 90 -5.99 10.84 -16.48
CA MET A 90 -5.71 9.65 -15.70
C MET A 90 -5.45 10.00 -14.23
N ILE A 91 -5.92 9.18 -13.32
CA ILE A 91 -5.65 9.26 -11.87
C ILE A 91 -4.77 8.08 -11.47
N VAL A 92 -3.65 8.37 -10.81
CA VAL A 92 -2.70 7.37 -10.34
C VAL A 92 -2.40 7.55 -8.86
N GLY A 93 -1.94 6.50 -8.23
CA GLY A 93 -1.52 6.47 -6.83
C GLY A 93 -2.40 5.61 -5.96
N PRO A 94 -1.81 4.99 -4.93
CA PRO A 94 -2.49 4.14 -3.96
C PRO A 94 -3.27 4.99 -2.94
N GLY A 95 -4.19 4.35 -2.23
CA GLY A 95 -4.92 4.99 -1.15
C GLY A 95 -5.71 3.99 -0.33
N ASN A 96 -6.46 4.49 0.64
CA ASN A 96 -7.36 3.67 1.43
C ASN A 96 -8.56 3.19 0.60
N MET A 97 -9.41 2.33 1.19
CA MET A 97 -10.59 1.77 0.54
C MET A 97 -11.52 2.83 -0.09
N PHE A 98 -11.62 4.01 0.50
CA PHE A 98 -12.46 5.09 -0.05
C PHE A 98 -11.85 5.72 -1.32
N VAL A 99 -10.52 5.86 -1.36
CA VAL A 99 -9.78 6.31 -2.55
C VAL A 99 -9.90 5.27 -3.66
N ALA A 100 -9.72 3.99 -3.33
CA ALA A 100 -9.89 2.89 -4.28
C ALA A 100 -11.32 2.86 -4.86
N GLU A 101 -12.33 3.00 -4.02
CA GLU A 101 -13.73 3.04 -4.46
C GLU A 101 -14.04 4.27 -5.32
N ALA A 102 -13.48 5.44 -4.99
CA ALA A 102 -13.63 6.63 -5.81
C ALA A 102 -13.01 6.43 -7.22
N LYS A 103 -11.84 5.81 -7.30
CA LYS A 103 -11.20 5.45 -8.59
C LYS A 103 -12.07 4.46 -9.36
N ARG A 104 -12.62 3.45 -8.69
CA ARG A 104 -13.52 2.47 -9.30
C ARG A 104 -14.76 3.12 -9.94
N GLN A 105 -15.41 4.04 -9.22
CA GLN A 105 -16.61 4.71 -9.71
C GLN A 105 -16.32 5.70 -10.85
N LEU A 106 -15.12 6.25 -10.91
CA LEU A 106 -14.72 7.23 -11.92
C LEU A 106 -14.05 6.59 -13.15
N TYR A 107 -13.68 5.29 -13.04
CA TYR A 107 -13.13 4.56 -14.18
C TYR A 107 -14.06 4.58 -15.39
N GLY A 108 -13.50 4.82 -16.55
CA GLY A 108 -14.23 5.04 -17.79
C GLY A 108 -14.54 6.52 -18.09
N ARG A 109 -14.71 7.36 -17.06
CA ARG A 109 -14.71 8.82 -17.21
C ARG A 109 -13.30 9.39 -17.22
N VAL A 110 -12.39 8.75 -16.51
CA VAL A 110 -10.97 9.03 -16.42
C VAL A 110 -10.23 7.68 -16.41
N GLY A 111 -9.00 7.64 -16.93
CA GLY A 111 -8.13 6.48 -16.76
C GLY A 111 -7.69 6.33 -15.30
N ILE A 112 -7.42 5.12 -14.88
CA ILE A 112 -6.79 4.84 -13.58
C ILE A 112 -5.60 3.90 -13.78
N ASP A 113 -4.68 3.86 -12.82
CA ASP A 113 -3.58 2.90 -12.79
C ASP A 113 -4.11 1.47 -12.50
N LEU A 114 -4.54 1.25 -11.25
CA LEU A 114 -5.15 -0.01 -10.82
C LEU A 114 -6.06 0.22 -9.60
N PHE A 115 -6.85 -0.79 -9.24
CA PHE A 115 -7.63 -0.79 -8.02
C PHE A 115 -6.74 -1.27 -6.85
N ALA A 116 -5.92 -0.37 -6.31
CA ALA A 116 -5.14 -0.65 -5.12
C ALA A 116 -5.96 -0.34 -3.87
N GLY A 117 -6.42 -1.39 -3.21
CA GLY A 117 -7.07 -1.34 -1.90
C GLY A 117 -6.09 -1.60 -0.74
N PRO A 118 -6.60 -2.00 0.43
CA PRO A 118 -5.78 -2.52 1.49
C PRO A 118 -4.93 -3.69 0.99
N THR A 119 -3.63 -3.64 1.21
CA THR A 119 -2.70 -4.70 0.83
C THR A 119 -2.75 -5.85 1.83
N GLU A 120 -2.34 -7.02 1.39
CA GLU A 120 -2.27 -8.25 2.16
C GLU A 120 -0.90 -8.91 1.97
N THR A 121 -0.41 -9.61 2.97
CA THR A 121 0.90 -10.27 2.92
C THR A 121 0.81 -11.72 3.39
N LEU A 122 1.40 -12.62 2.60
CA LEU A 122 1.63 -14.01 2.94
C LEU A 122 3.13 -14.25 3.14
N VAL A 123 3.51 -14.63 4.35
CA VAL A 123 4.87 -15.08 4.67
C VAL A 123 4.88 -16.60 4.62
N ILE A 124 5.66 -17.18 3.68
CA ILE A 124 5.87 -18.62 3.54
C ILE A 124 7.23 -18.96 4.13
N ALA A 125 7.26 -19.72 5.20
CA ALA A 125 8.47 -19.97 5.97
C ALA A 125 8.57 -21.43 6.41
N ASP A 126 9.78 -21.97 6.49
CA ASP A 126 10.05 -23.30 7.01
C ASP A 126 10.87 -23.23 8.33
N ASN A 127 11.35 -24.38 8.80
CA ASN A 127 12.10 -24.47 10.05
C ASN A 127 13.49 -23.80 10.02
N THR A 128 13.96 -23.30 8.88
CA THR A 128 15.22 -22.56 8.74
C THR A 128 15.03 -21.05 8.96
N SER A 129 13.79 -20.60 8.97
CA SER A 129 13.42 -19.19 9.13
C SER A 129 13.51 -18.74 10.59
N ASP A 130 13.71 -17.44 10.76
CA ASP A 130 13.76 -16.78 12.05
C ASP A 130 12.36 -16.27 12.44
N ALA A 131 11.89 -16.67 13.63
CA ALA A 131 10.56 -16.30 14.13
C ALA A 131 10.41 -14.79 14.40
N GLU A 132 11.50 -14.10 14.80
CA GLU A 132 11.50 -12.66 15.02
C GLU A 132 11.29 -11.92 13.69
N ILE A 133 11.96 -12.34 12.61
CA ILE A 133 11.81 -11.76 11.29
C ILE A 133 10.39 -12.01 10.74
N CYS A 134 9.88 -13.24 10.87
CA CYS A 134 8.49 -13.52 10.48
C CYS A 134 7.50 -12.60 11.21
N ALA A 135 7.67 -12.40 12.52
CA ALA A 135 6.81 -11.53 13.30
C ALA A 135 6.92 -10.05 12.88
N VAL A 136 8.14 -9.56 12.57
CA VAL A 136 8.35 -8.18 12.06
C VAL A 136 7.58 -7.96 10.78
N ASP A 137 7.69 -8.89 9.83
CA ASP A 137 7.06 -8.73 8.51
C ASP A 137 5.53 -8.80 8.60
N LEU A 138 4.99 -9.71 9.43
CA LEU A 138 3.56 -9.80 9.69
C LEU A 138 3.00 -8.54 10.37
N LEU A 139 3.70 -8.01 11.37
CA LEU A 139 3.29 -6.78 12.06
C LEU A 139 3.51 -5.54 11.21
N GLY A 140 4.55 -5.51 10.37
CA GLY A 140 4.78 -4.46 9.38
C GLY A 140 3.63 -4.34 8.40
N GLN A 141 2.99 -5.45 8.01
CA GLN A 141 1.75 -5.41 7.24
C GLN A 141 0.55 -5.00 8.10
N ALA A 142 0.41 -5.55 9.30
CA ALA A 142 -0.74 -5.30 10.16
C ALA A 142 -0.86 -3.82 10.59
N GLU A 143 0.25 -3.07 10.68
CA GLU A 143 0.24 -1.64 11.03
C GLU A 143 -0.27 -0.71 9.92
N HIS A 144 -0.38 -1.18 8.67
CA HIS A 144 -0.93 -0.38 7.58
C HIS A 144 -2.38 0.05 7.82
N GLY A 145 -3.17 -0.77 8.51
CA GLY A 145 -4.55 -0.41 8.85
C GLY A 145 -5.32 -1.56 9.51
N PRO A 146 -6.50 -1.29 10.05
CA PRO A 146 -7.28 -2.27 10.81
C PRO A 146 -7.83 -3.43 9.95
N THR A 147 -7.69 -3.36 8.65
CA THR A 147 -8.20 -4.35 7.68
C THR A 147 -7.08 -4.90 6.78
N SER A 148 -5.86 -5.06 7.32
CA SER A 148 -4.68 -5.50 6.59
C SER A 148 -4.35 -6.95 6.94
N PRO A 149 -4.72 -7.95 6.10
CA PRO A 149 -4.41 -9.34 6.37
C PRO A 149 -2.91 -9.61 6.35
N ALA A 150 -2.46 -10.42 7.31
CA ALA A 150 -1.10 -10.91 7.40
C ALA A 150 -1.12 -12.38 7.81
N ILE A 151 -0.61 -13.26 6.96
CA ILE A 151 -0.68 -14.70 7.16
C ILE A 151 0.72 -15.31 7.16
N LEU A 152 1.02 -16.10 8.20
CA LEU A 152 2.15 -17.03 8.20
C LEU A 152 1.68 -18.39 7.69
N LEU A 153 2.34 -18.90 6.66
CA LEU A 153 2.17 -20.26 6.15
C LEU A 153 3.46 -21.04 6.37
N THR A 154 3.42 -22.11 7.14
CA THR A 154 4.62 -22.86 7.51
C THR A 154 4.35 -24.35 7.61
N ASN A 155 5.38 -25.18 7.40
CA ASN A 155 5.37 -26.60 7.72
C ASN A 155 6.06 -26.91 9.08
N SER A 156 6.47 -25.87 9.81
CA SER A 156 7.13 -26.01 11.12
C SER A 156 6.23 -25.54 12.25
N LYS A 157 5.68 -26.49 13.00
CA LYS A 157 4.89 -26.17 14.21
C LYS A 157 5.69 -25.35 15.22
N LYS A 158 7.00 -25.65 15.36
CA LYS A 158 7.89 -24.89 16.24
C LYS A 158 7.99 -23.43 15.81
N LEU A 159 8.24 -23.16 14.52
CA LEU A 159 8.30 -21.79 13.98
C LEU A 159 6.98 -21.04 14.21
N ALA A 160 5.85 -21.72 13.98
CA ALA A 160 4.53 -21.13 14.21
C ALA A 160 4.34 -20.68 15.67
N GLU A 161 4.68 -21.53 16.63
CA GLU A 161 4.58 -21.23 18.07
C GLU A 161 5.54 -20.10 18.47
N GLU A 162 6.80 -20.14 18.02
CA GLU A 162 7.80 -19.11 18.30
C GLU A 162 7.40 -17.75 17.67
N THR A 163 6.87 -17.74 16.45
CA THR A 163 6.40 -16.51 15.80
C THR A 163 5.22 -15.87 16.56
N LEU A 164 4.29 -16.66 17.08
CA LEU A 164 3.20 -16.14 17.91
C LEU A 164 3.71 -15.49 19.20
N ILE A 165 4.73 -16.08 19.85
CA ILE A 165 5.39 -15.49 21.03
C ILE A 165 6.07 -14.15 20.64
N GLU A 166 6.79 -14.14 19.53
CA GLU A 166 7.47 -12.95 19.03
C GLU A 166 6.51 -11.82 18.67
N ILE A 167 5.36 -12.12 18.06
CA ILE A 167 4.32 -11.14 17.77
C ILE A 167 3.87 -10.43 19.04
N GLU A 168 3.56 -11.16 20.11
CA GLU A 168 3.16 -10.55 21.38
C GLU A 168 4.30 -9.73 22.03
N ARG A 169 5.54 -10.23 21.95
CA ARG A 169 6.71 -9.48 22.42
C ARG A 169 6.87 -8.15 21.68
N GLN A 170 6.80 -8.19 20.35
CA GLN A 170 6.98 -6.98 19.52
C GLN A 170 5.82 -6.00 19.68
N LEU A 171 4.58 -6.48 19.79
CA LEU A 171 3.42 -5.64 20.09
C LEU A 171 3.52 -4.92 21.45
N SER A 172 4.36 -5.39 22.36
CA SER A 172 4.59 -4.70 23.64
C SER A 172 5.49 -3.47 23.53
N ILE A 173 6.27 -3.35 22.47
CA ILE A 173 7.26 -2.28 22.26
C ILE A 173 7.02 -1.47 20.98
N LEU A 174 6.14 -1.93 20.09
CA LEU A 174 5.87 -1.29 18.81
C LEU A 174 5.12 0.03 19.01
N PRO A 175 5.58 1.17 18.45
CA PRO A 175 4.86 2.44 18.55
C PRO A 175 3.45 2.42 17.94
N THR A 176 3.22 1.56 16.94
CA THR A 176 1.96 1.39 16.22
C THR A 176 1.13 0.20 16.75
N ALA A 177 1.45 -0.31 17.95
CA ALA A 177 0.87 -1.53 18.52
C ALA A 177 -0.67 -1.55 18.51
N ASP A 178 -1.32 -0.44 18.77
CA ASP A 178 -2.79 -0.37 18.81
C ASP A 178 -3.42 -0.72 17.45
N ILE A 179 -2.82 -0.26 16.35
CA ILE A 179 -3.30 -0.54 15.00
C ILE A 179 -2.95 -1.98 14.62
N ALA A 180 -1.67 -2.36 14.79
CA ALA A 180 -1.17 -3.67 14.42
C ALA A 180 -1.89 -4.79 15.20
N ARG A 181 -2.12 -4.62 16.51
CA ARG A 181 -2.84 -5.58 17.35
C ARG A 181 -4.28 -5.81 16.89
N ASN A 182 -5.01 -4.73 16.57
CA ASN A 182 -6.38 -4.83 16.10
C ASN A 182 -6.44 -5.57 14.75
N SER A 183 -5.56 -5.22 13.82
CA SER A 183 -5.49 -5.89 12.52
C SER A 183 -5.10 -7.36 12.68
N TRP A 184 -4.04 -7.66 13.47
CA TRP A 184 -3.60 -9.02 13.71
C TRP A 184 -4.68 -9.88 14.35
N LYS A 185 -5.42 -9.36 15.33
CA LYS A 185 -6.51 -10.07 15.99
C LYS A 185 -7.66 -10.46 15.06
N GLU A 186 -8.00 -9.61 14.11
CA GLU A 186 -9.15 -9.81 13.22
C GLU A 186 -8.76 -10.51 11.90
N TYR A 187 -7.55 -10.28 11.39
CA TYR A 187 -7.11 -10.71 10.05
C TYR A 187 -5.77 -11.46 10.04
N GLY A 188 -5.08 -11.55 11.18
CA GLY A 188 -3.86 -12.33 11.29
C GLY A 188 -4.16 -13.82 11.36
N GLN A 189 -3.36 -14.64 10.67
CA GLN A 189 -3.49 -16.10 10.69
C GLN A 189 -2.13 -16.78 10.70
N VAL A 190 -2.06 -17.93 11.32
CA VAL A 190 -0.93 -18.86 11.24
C VAL A 190 -1.46 -20.20 10.77
N ILE A 191 -1.03 -20.61 9.57
CA ILE A 191 -1.44 -21.87 8.95
C ILE A 191 -0.25 -22.82 8.96
N VAL A 192 -0.45 -23.99 9.60
CA VAL A 192 0.57 -25.04 9.66
C VAL A 192 0.18 -26.17 8.71
N CYS A 193 1.03 -26.45 7.73
CA CYS A 193 0.88 -27.52 6.75
C CYS A 193 1.72 -28.73 7.11
N GLU A 194 1.36 -29.89 6.60
CA GLU A 194 2.11 -31.14 6.84
C GLU A 194 3.36 -31.25 5.93
N SER A 195 3.36 -30.54 4.80
CA SER A 195 4.44 -30.61 3.80
C SER A 195 4.59 -29.31 3.00
N GLN A 196 5.71 -29.17 2.29
CA GLN A 196 5.96 -28.08 1.36
C GLN A 196 4.97 -28.09 0.21
N ASP A 197 4.62 -29.26 -0.34
CA ASP A 197 3.62 -29.38 -1.39
C ASP A 197 2.23 -28.89 -0.97
N GLU A 198 1.88 -29.06 0.29
CA GLU A 198 0.65 -28.52 0.86
C GLU A 198 0.74 -26.99 1.01
N MET A 199 1.88 -26.46 1.47
CA MET A 199 2.11 -25.02 1.55
C MET A 199 1.91 -24.36 0.17
N VAL A 200 2.48 -24.92 -0.90
CA VAL A 200 2.31 -24.40 -2.26
C VAL A 200 0.82 -24.39 -2.66
N LYS A 201 0.08 -25.47 -2.42
CA LYS A 201 -1.35 -25.53 -2.74
C LYS A 201 -2.18 -24.51 -1.95
N VAL A 202 -1.86 -24.32 -0.68
CA VAL A 202 -2.54 -23.32 0.16
C VAL A 202 -2.20 -21.91 -0.31
N ALA A 203 -0.93 -21.63 -0.61
CA ALA A 203 -0.50 -20.34 -1.14
C ALA A 203 -1.18 -20.01 -2.48
N ASP A 204 -1.27 -20.96 -3.41
CA ASP A 204 -1.96 -20.79 -4.69
C ASP A 204 -3.46 -20.51 -4.50
N ASN A 205 -4.10 -21.17 -3.54
CA ASN A 205 -5.52 -20.92 -3.23
C ASN A 205 -5.77 -19.57 -2.59
N LEU A 206 -4.84 -19.09 -1.75
CA LEU A 206 -4.92 -17.78 -1.12
C LEU A 206 -4.65 -16.66 -2.13
N ALA A 207 -3.73 -16.87 -3.06
CA ALA A 207 -3.38 -15.96 -4.16
C ALA A 207 -3.13 -14.51 -3.70
N PHE A 208 -2.36 -14.33 -2.63
CA PHE A 208 -2.06 -13.03 -2.03
C PHE A 208 -1.26 -12.13 -2.97
N GLU A 209 -1.50 -10.82 -2.89
CA GLU A 209 -0.80 -9.80 -3.68
C GLU A 209 0.70 -9.75 -3.34
N HIS A 210 1.03 -9.80 -2.05
CA HIS A 210 2.41 -9.81 -1.58
C HIS A 210 2.74 -11.17 -0.97
N VAL A 211 3.70 -11.87 -1.55
CA VAL A 211 4.19 -13.15 -1.07
C VAL A 211 5.68 -13.03 -0.75
N GLN A 212 6.04 -13.31 0.49
CA GLN A 212 7.43 -13.36 0.95
C GLN A 212 7.81 -14.81 1.21
N ILE A 213 8.83 -15.30 0.51
CA ILE A 213 9.31 -16.67 0.64
C ILE A 213 10.58 -16.68 1.48
N MET A 214 10.54 -17.39 2.59
CA MET A 214 11.60 -17.51 3.59
C MET A 214 11.93 -18.99 3.85
N THR A 215 11.91 -19.80 2.82
CA THR A 215 12.28 -21.22 2.88
C THR A 215 13.70 -21.43 2.41
N GLU A 216 14.34 -22.54 2.81
CA GLU A 216 15.69 -22.91 2.37
C GLU A 216 15.74 -23.11 0.85
N ASP A 217 14.73 -23.78 0.29
CA ASP A 217 14.52 -23.92 -1.16
C ASP A 217 13.41 -22.97 -1.64
N VAL A 218 13.72 -22.16 -2.66
CA VAL A 218 12.84 -21.11 -3.19
C VAL A 218 12.28 -21.51 -4.55
#